data_4e3d5fcd5042d3aacd29e6aabd7addbf
#
_entry.id   4e3d5fcd5042d3aacd29e6aabd7addbf
#
_cell.length_a   1.000
_cell.length_b   1.000
_cell.length_c   1.000
_cell.angle_alpha   90.00
_cell.angle_beta   90.00
_cell.angle_gamma   90.00
#
_symmetry.space_group_name_H-M   'P 1'
#
loop_
_entity.id
_entity.type
_entity.pdbx_description
1 polymer ?
#
loop_
_entity_poly.entity_id
_entity_poly.type
_entity_poly.pdbx_seq_one_letter_code
_entity_poly.pdbx_strand_id
1 'polypeptide(L)'
;AFEACGRGEPRVEFAELYFQSAYDPTVAPPGAHTMSAFAQYAPYALAEGDWESRRAEIGDRVLDLIEVYAPDVRECVVELEVLGSPDIEARIGLSGGNIFQGEALPEQMWDRRLDHRTPVEGLYLCGAATHPAGSVIALNGRNAAIAVLEDASLPVDTGELEALGPSELLGADVGKPDPGEEGNGSG
;
A
#
# COMPACT_ATOMS: atom_id res chain seq x y z
N ALA A 1 -16.17 -5.09 12.94
CA ALA A 1 -15.59 -5.58 11.67
C ALA A 1 -14.57 -6.69 11.88
N PHE A 2 -13.52 -6.48 12.69
CA PHE A 2 -12.43 -7.46 12.89
C PHE A 2 -12.91 -8.85 13.33
N GLU A 3 -13.77 -8.95 14.35
CA GLU A 3 -14.33 -10.24 14.81
C GLU A 3 -15.18 -10.95 13.73
N ALA A 4 -15.92 -10.20 12.93
CA ALA A 4 -16.68 -10.74 11.81
C ALA A 4 -15.74 -11.31 10.74
N CYS A 5 -14.67 -10.59 10.42
CA CYS A 5 -13.62 -11.07 9.52
C CYS A 5 -13.00 -12.38 10.02
N GLY A 6 -12.73 -12.50 11.33
CA GLY A 6 -12.24 -13.74 11.95
C GLY A 6 -13.19 -14.93 11.81
N ARG A 7 -14.49 -14.69 11.57
CA ARG A 7 -15.51 -15.73 11.27
C ARG A 7 -15.72 -15.96 9.77
N GLY A 8 -14.92 -15.32 8.92
CA GLY A 8 -15.07 -15.44 7.47
C GLY A 8 -16.14 -14.50 6.86
N GLU A 9 -16.63 -13.54 7.61
CA GLU A 9 -17.62 -12.56 7.16
C GLU A 9 -16.91 -11.28 6.68
N PRO A 10 -16.97 -10.90 5.39
CA PRO A 10 -16.41 -9.66 4.91
C PRO A 10 -17.21 -8.48 5.50
N ARG A 11 -16.52 -7.60 6.20
CA ARG A 11 -17.14 -6.45 6.84
C ARG A 11 -16.29 -5.19 6.63
N VAL A 12 -16.49 -4.61 5.46
CA VAL A 12 -15.78 -3.40 5.07
C VAL A 12 -16.43 -2.21 5.75
N GLU A 13 -15.73 -1.57 6.67
CA GLU A 13 -16.22 -0.43 7.45
C GLU A 13 -15.32 0.81 7.27
N PHE A 14 -14.11 0.65 6.71
CA PHE A 14 -13.29 1.78 6.31
C PHE A 14 -12.40 1.44 5.11
N ALA A 15 -11.96 2.47 4.40
CA ALA A 15 -10.99 2.35 3.32
C ALA A 15 -10.08 3.58 3.30
N GLU A 16 -8.82 3.36 2.96
CA GLU A 16 -7.88 4.40 2.59
C GLU A 16 -7.91 4.55 1.07
N LEU A 17 -8.03 5.79 0.58
CA LEU A 17 -8.13 6.09 -0.84
C LEU A 17 -6.86 6.75 -1.34
N TYR A 18 -6.29 6.21 -2.41
CA TYR A 18 -5.07 6.68 -3.03
C TYR A 18 -5.34 7.08 -4.48
N PHE A 19 -5.10 8.34 -4.82
CA PHE A 19 -5.28 8.88 -6.17
C PHE A 19 -3.91 9.05 -6.84
N GLN A 20 -3.38 7.98 -7.41
CA GLN A 20 -2.05 7.98 -8.03
C GLN A 20 -1.96 9.00 -9.17
N SER A 21 -3.02 9.13 -9.97
CA SER A 21 -3.10 10.09 -11.08
C SER A 21 -3.06 11.56 -10.67
N ALA A 22 -3.21 11.88 -9.37
CA ALA A 22 -3.02 13.24 -8.86
C ALA A 22 -1.53 13.66 -8.86
N TYR A 23 -0.62 12.69 -8.84
CA TYR A 23 0.82 12.90 -8.80
C TYR A 23 1.52 12.49 -10.09
N ASP A 24 1.01 11.44 -10.74
CA ASP A 24 1.54 10.92 -11.99
C ASP A 24 0.43 10.87 -13.06
N PRO A 25 0.37 11.85 -13.97
CA PRO A 25 -0.65 11.90 -15.01
C PRO A 25 -0.49 10.80 -16.08
N THR A 26 0.60 10.02 -16.05
CA THR A 26 0.83 8.95 -17.03
C THR A 26 0.05 7.66 -16.71
N VAL A 27 -0.48 7.52 -15.48
CA VAL A 27 -1.20 6.30 -15.06
C VAL A 27 -2.69 6.32 -15.40
N ALA A 28 -3.19 7.38 -16.04
CA ALA A 28 -4.56 7.47 -16.54
C ALA A 28 -4.63 8.24 -17.87
N PRO A 29 -5.61 7.95 -18.74
CA PRO A 29 -5.86 8.78 -19.91
C PRO A 29 -6.25 10.22 -19.53
N PRO A 30 -6.07 11.21 -20.42
CA PRO A 30 -6.51 12.59 -20.17
C PRO A 30 -7.99 12.66 -19.79
N GLY A 31 -8.31 13.33 -18.67
CA GLY A 31 -9.66 13.48 -18.16
C GLY A 31 -10.19 12.28 -17.36
N ALA A 32 -9.39 11.23 -17.18
CA ALA A 32 -9.68 10.12 -16.30
C ALA A 32 -8.71 10.08 -15.11
N HIS A 33 -9.08 9.32 -14.08
CA HIS A 33 -8.29 9.16 -12.86
C HIS A 33 -8.21 7.70 -12.45
N THR A 34 -7.14 7.34 -11.75
CA THR A 34 -7.03 6.07 -11.05
C THR A 34 -7.19 6.30 -9.55
N MET A 35 -7.92 5.40 -8.91
CA MET A 35 -8.08 5.38 -7.46
C MET A 35 -7.87 3.95 -6.96
N SER A 36 -6.98 3.76 -6.00
CA SER A 36 -6.88 2.51 -5.24
C SER A 36 -7.56 2.70 -3.90
N ALA A 37 -8.43 1.77 -3.52
CA ALA A 37 -9.04 1.71 -2.21
C ALA A 37 -8.45 0.54 -1.42
N PHE A 38 -7.73 0.83 -0.34
CA PHE A 38 -7.28 -0.18 0.62
C PHE A 38 -8.33 -0.34 1.71
N ALA A 39 -9.21 -1.31 1.52
CA ALA A 39 -10.41 -1.50 2.32
C ALA A 39 -10.24 -2.64 3.34
N GLN A 40 -10.83 -2.49 4.53
CA GLN A 40 -10.77 -3.46 5.63
C GLN A 40 -12.14 -3.57 6.31
N TYR A 41 -12.55 -4.80 6.73
CA TYR A 41 -11.81 -6.06 6.72
C TYR A 41 -12.48 -7.05 5.77
N ALA A 42 -11.66 -7.81 5.05
CA ALA A 42 -12.14 -8.90 4.22
C ALA A 42 -11.27 -10.15 4.49
N PRO A 43 -11.88 -11.30 4.82
CA PRO A 43 -11.14 -12.50 5.20
C PRO A 43 -10.53 -13.21 3.99
N TYR A 44 -9.47 -13.97 4.19
CA TYR A 44 -8.90 -14.84 3.15
C TYR A 44 -9.90 -15.90 2.70
N ALA A 45 -10.50 -16.62 3.66
CA ALA A 45 -11.55 -17.60 3.40
C ALA A 45 -12.90 -17.06 3.86
N LEU A 46 -13.88 -17.04 2.95
CA LEU A 46 -15.25 -16.64 3.25
C LEU A 46 -16.01 -17.77 3.94
N ALA A 47 -16.84 -17.43 4.94
CA ALA A 47 -17.71 -18.38 5.61
C ALA A 47 -18.79 -18.95 4.68
N GLU A 48 -19.23 -18.13 3.72
CA GLU A 48 -20.24 -18.50 2.73
C GLU A 48 -19.80 -18.06 1.33
N GLY A 49 -19.89 -18.96 0.36
CA GLY A 49 -19.46 -18.74 -1.01
C GLY A 49 -17.93 -18.71 -1.15
N ASP A 50 -17.48 -18.09 -2.22
CA ASP A 50 -16.08 -17.89 -2.53
C ASP A 50 -15.82 -16.44 -3.03
N TRP A 51 -14.57 -16.08 -3.18
CA TRP A 51 -14.19 -14.75 -3.66
C TRP A 51 -14.69 -14.48 -5.09
N GLU A 52 -14.78 -15.49 -5.94
CA GLU A 52 -15.27 -15.33 -7.31
C GLU A 52 -16.73 -14.87 -7.32
N SER A 53 -17.58 -15.55 -6.55
CA SER A 53 -19.02 -15.27 -6.46
C SER A 53 -19.36 -14.01 -5.65
N ARG A 54 -18.53 -13.65 -4.66
CA ARG A 54 -18.80 -12.54 -3.72
C ARG A 54 -18.06 -11.24 -4.04
N ARG A 55 -17.17 -11.25 -5.02
CA ARG A 55 -16.29 -10.14 -5.38
C ARG A 55 -17.06 -8.85 -5.67
N ALA A 56 -18.09 -8.94 -6.51
CA ALA A 56 -18.90 -7.77 -6.88
C ALA A 56 -19.60 -7.16 -5.66
N GLU A 57 -20.19 -7.98 -4.80
CA GLU A 57 -20.84 -7.52 -3.56
C GLU A 57 -19.84 -6.82 -2.61
N ILE A 58 -18.64 -7.37 -2.48
CA ILE A 58 -17.60 -6.77 -1.63
C ILE A 58 -17.14 -5.43 -2.21
N GLY A 59 -16.98 -5.33 -3.53
CA GLY A 59 -16.69 -4.09 -4.23
C GLY A 59 -17.78 -3.04 -4.05
N ASP A 60 -19.04 -3.43 -4.15
CA ASP A 60 -20.18 -2.55 -3.91
C ASP A 60 -20.18 -1.94 -2.50
N ARG A 61 -19.82 -2.72 -1.48
CA ARG A 61 -19.69 -2.21 -0.10
C ARG A 61 -18.60 -1.15 0.04
N VAL A 62 -17.50 -1.26 -0.74
CA VAL A 62 -16.47 -0.22 -0.76
C VAL A 62 -17.02 1.05 -1.41
N LEU A 63 -17.76 0.92 -2.49
CA LEU A 63 -18.41 2.07 -3.14
C LEU A 63 -19.44 2.73 -2.22
N ASP A 64 -20.24 1.96 -1.47
CA ASP A 64 -21.18 2.48 -0.47
C ASP A 64 -20.49 3.37 0.58
N LEU A 65 -19.28 2.99 1.03
CA LEU A 65 -18.49 3.82 1.96
C LEU A 65 -18.05 5.13 1.32
N ILE A 66 -17.64 5.09 0.06
CA ILE A 66 -17.15 6.28 -0.65
C ILE A 66 -18.33 7.22 -0.96
N GLU A 67 -19.49 6.67 -1.31
CA GLU A 67 -20.70 7.40 -1.68
C GLU A 67 -21.21 8.32 -0.57
N VAL A 68 -20.90 7.97 0.71
CA VAL A 68 -21.20 8.85 1.87
C VAL A 68 -20.54 10.22 1.73
N TYR A 69 -19.36 10.29 1.11
CA TYR A 69 -18.55 11.50 0.95
C TYR A 69 -18.56 12.04 -0.48
N ALA A 70 -18.78 11.18 -1.45
CA ALA A 70 -18.86 11.49 -2.88
C ALA A 70 -20.09 10.81 -3.48
N PRO A 71 -21.30 11.44 -3.40
CA PRO A 71 -22.57 10.81 -3.77
C PRO A 71 -22.68 10.41 -5.24
N ASP A 72 -21.86 10.98 -6.10
CA ASP A 72 -21.79 10.73 -7.54
C ASP A 72 -20.68 9.74 -7.94
N VAL A 73 -19.98 9.14 -6.98
CA VAL A 73 -18.82 8.27 -7.27
C VAL A 73 -19.17 7.14 -8.23
N ARG A 74 -20.34 6.50 -8.08
CA ARG A 74 -20.75 5.38 -8.92
C ARG A 74 -20.94 5.77 -10.39
N GLU A 75 -21.37 7.02 -10.65
CA GLU A 75 -21.51 7.55 -12.01
C GLU A 75 -20.15 7.83 -12.66
N CYS A 76 -19.12 8.04 -11.85
CA CYS A 76 -17.75 8.29 -12.30
C CYS A 76 -16.94 7.00 -12.53
N VAL A 77 -17.39 5.84 -12.03
CA VAL A 77 -16.66 4.57 -12.18
C VAL A 77 -16.81 4.06 -13.60
N VAL A 78 -15.68 3.99 -14.30
CA VAL A 78 -15.59 3.40 -15.65
C VAL A 78 -15.29 1.91 -15.57
N GLU A 79 -14.40 1.53 -14.66
CA GLU A 79 -14.00 0.14 -14.43
C GLU A 79 -13.65 -0.06 -12.95
N LEU A 80 -13.97 -1.21 -12.42
CA LEU A 80 -13.71 -1.61 -11.05
C LEU A 80 -13.07 -3.00 -11.01
N GLU A 81 -11.87 -3.10 -10.46
CA GLU A 81 -11.24 -4.36 -10.09
C GLU A 81 -11.23 -4.53 -8.58
N VAL A 82 -11.69 -5.67 -8.10
CA VAL A 82 -11.66 -6.02 -6.68
C VAL A 82 -10.68 -7.18 -6.46
N LEU A 83 -9.65 -6.95 -5.66
CA LEU A 83 -8.64 -7.94 -5.30
C LEU A 83 -8.82 -8.34 -3.84
N GLY A 84 -9.06 -9.62 -3.60
CA GLY A 84 -9.05 -10.19 -2.26
C GLY A 84 -7.69 -10.77 -1.89
N SER A 85 -7.54 -11.19 -0.64
CA SER A 85 -6.30 -11.83 -0.17
C SER A 85 -5.86 -13.04 -1.01
N PRO A 86 -6.77 -13.92 -1.51
CA PRO A 86 -6.37 -14.99 -2.42
C PRO A 86 -5.79 -14.51 -3.75
N ASP A 87 -6.27 -13.36 -4.27
CA ASP A 87 -5.74 -12.79 -5.51
C ASP A 87 -4.32 -12.25 -5.31
N ILE A 88 -4.07 -11.62 -4.16
CA ILE A 88 -2.73 -11.14 -3.77
C ILE A 88 -1.77 -12.31 -3.66
N GLU A 89 -2.19 -13.40 -3.01
CA GLU A 89 -1.38 -14.62 -2.95
C GLU A 89 -1.09 -15.18 -4.33
N ALA A 90 -2.09 -15.31 -5.18
CA ALA A 90 -1.94 -15.87 -6.52
C ALA A 90 -1.07 -15.00 -7.44
N ARG A 91 -1.19 -13.66 -7.37
CA ARG A 91 -0.46 -12.73 -8.25
C ARG A 91 0.96 -12.45 -7.80
N ILE A 92 1.20 -12.40 -6.50
CA ILE A 92 2.45 -11.89 -5.91
C ILE A 92 3.19 -12.97 -5.13
N GLY A 93 2.52 -14.07 -4.75
CA GLY A 93 3.10 -15.16 -3.96
C GLY A 93 3.17 -14.86 -2.46
N LEU A 94 2.44 -13.87 -1.97
CA LEU A 94 2.37 -13.56 -0.54
C LEU A 94 1.41 -14.53 0.16
N SER A 95 1.93 -15.39 1.02
CA SER A 95 1.15 -16.40 1.74
C SER A 95 -0.02 -15.78 2.48
N GLY A 96 -1.23 -16.27 2.21
CA GLY A 96 -2.49 -15.75 2.74
C GLY A 96 -2.83 -14.34 2.27
N GLY A 97 -2.15 -13.80 1.25
CA GLY A 97 -2.29 -12.43 0.80
C GLY A 97 -1.84 -11.39 1.84
N ASN A 98 -1.01 -11.81 2.81
CA ASN A 98 -0.60 -10.96 3.92
C ASN A 98 0.52 -9.99 3.50
N ILE A 99 0.13 -8.75 3.18
CA ILE A 99 1.06 -7.69 2.77
C ILE A 99 2.07 -7.30 3.87
N PHE A 100 1.78 -7.57 5.13
CA PHE A 100 2.70 -7.33 6.25
C PHE A 100 3.71 -8.47 6.45
N GLN A 101 3.49 -9.63 5.81
CA GLN A 101 4.35 -10.82 5.90
C GLN A 101 4.62 -11.25 7.35
N GLY A 102 3.63 -11.12 8.20
CA GLY A 102 3.62 -11.44 9.62
C GLY A 102 2.56 -10.65 10.36
N GLU A 103 2.34 -10.96 11.62
CA GLU A 103 1.36 -10.26 12.46
C GLU A 103 1.90 -8.92 12.93
N ALA A 104 1.02 -7.93 13.08
CA ALA A 104 1.33 -6.64 13.69
C ALA A 104 1.20 -6.70 15.23
N LEU A 105 1.77 -7.73 15.82
CA LEU A 105 1.80 -7.98 17.25
C LEU A 105 3.20 -7.67 17.83
N PRO A 106 3.33 -7.28 19.10
CA PRO A 106 4.63 -6.99 19.73
C PRO A 106 5.65 -8.12 19.57
N GLU A 107 5.18 -9.37 19.51
CA GLU A 107 6.03 -10.56 19.38
C GLU A 107 6.58 -10.77 17.97
N GLN A 108 6.05 -10.04 16.98
CA GLN A 108 6.40 -10.15 15.56
C GLN A 108 6.74 -8.80 14.91
N MET A 109 7.00 -7.77 15.69
CA MET A 109 7.34 -6.44 15.21
C MET A 109 8.75 -6.03 15.60
N TRP A 110 9.29 -5.04 14.93
CA TRP A 110 10.61 -4.43 15.15
C TRP A 110 11.74 -5.46 15.21
N ASP A 111 12.38 -5.60 16.34
CA ASP A 111 13.50 -6.51 16.61
C ASP A 111 13.11 -8.00 16.66
N ARG A 112 11.80 -8.27 16.61
CA ARG A 112 11.26 -9.64 16.53
C ARG A 112 10.99 -10.09 15.09
N ARG A 113 11.14 -9.21 14.11
CA ARG A 113 11.13 -9.55 12.68
C ARG A 113 12.39 -10.31 12.31
N LEU A 114 12.36 -10.94 11.12
CA LEU A 114 13.53 -11.63 10.59
C LEU A 114 14.70 -10.67 10.42
N ASP A 115 15.91 -11.18 10.63
CA ASP A 115 17.13 -10.45 10.32
C ASP A 115 17.32 -10.33 8.80
N HIS A 116 18.06 -9.33 8.38
CA HIS A 116 18.47 -9.17 6.99
C HIS A 116 19.48 -10.23 6.56
N ARG A 117 20.33 -10.67 7.47
CA ARG A 117 21.26 -11.79 7.27
C ARG A 117 20.55 -13.12 7.53
N THR A 118 20.72 -14.08 6.61
CA THR A 118 20.21 -15.43 6.79
C THR A 118 21.32 -16.41 7.21
N PRO A 119 20.98 -17.61 7.70
CA PRO A 119 21.96 -18.66 7.93
C PRO A 119 22.65 -19.16 6.65
N VAL A 120 22.15 -18.80 5.48
CA VAL A 120 22.74 -19.16 4.19
C VAL A 120 23.69 -18.05 3.75
N GLU A 121 24.97 -18.38 3.58
CA GLU A 121 25.99 -17.43 3.16
C GLU A 121 25.61 -16.74 1.83
N GLY A 122 25.71 -15.43 1.78
CA GLY A 122 25.39 -14.62 0.61
C GLY A 122 23.90 -14.43 0.33
N LEU A 123 23.01 -14.97 1.16
CA LEU A 123 21.56 -14.76 1.05
C LEU A 123 21.08 -13.73 2.07
N TYR A 124 20.48 -12.65 1.57
CA TYR A 124 19.93 -11.55 2.38
C TYR A 124 18.44 -11.36 2.13
N LEU A 125 17.72 -10.86 3.14
CA LEU A 125 16.31 -10.55 3.08
C LEU A 125 16.08 -9.03 3.19
N CYS A 126 15.15 -8.50 2.38
CA CYS A 126 14.87 -7.05 2.36
C CYS A 126 13.37 -6.71 2.33
N GLY A 127 12.49 -7.70 2.46
CA GLY A 127 11.04 -7.51 2.40
C GLY A 127 10.41 -7.09 3.72
N ALA A 128 9.09 -6.91 3.73
CA ALA A 128 8.30 -6.52 4.90
C ALA A 128 8.40 -7.51 6.08
N ALA A 129 8.85 -8.75 5.84
CA ALA A 129 9.11 -9.74 6.89
C ALA A 129 10.32 -9.40 7.75
N THR A 130 11.21 -8.48 7.31
CA THR A 130 12.42 -8.11 8.04
C THR A 130 12.23 -6.88 8.93
N HIS A 131 13.20 -6.62 9.80
CA HIS A 131 13.21 -5.42 10.64
C HIS A 131 13.23 -4.12 9.79
N PRO A 132 12.45 -3.07 10.13
CA PRO A 132 11.53 -2.95 11.28
C PRO A 132 10.11 -3.44 11.03
N ALA A 133 9.75 -3.92 9.89
CA ALA A 133 8.49 -4.36 9.30
C ALA A 133 8.15 -3.56 8.04
N GLY A 134 7.02 -3.88 7.38
CA GLY A 134 6.55 -3.15 6.20
C GLY A 134 6.12 -1.71 6.48
N SER A 135 5.81 -0.97 5.46
CA SER A 135 5.12 0.33 5.35
C SER A 135 5.62 1.15 4.16
N VAL A 136 6.27 0.53 3.18
CA VAL A 136 6.80 1.21 1.96
C VAL A 136 7.76 2.37 2.31
N ILE A 137 8.55 2.20 3.36
CA ILE A 137 9.48 3.21 3.89
C ILE A 137 10.94 2.99 3.45
N ALA A 138 11.18 2.02 2.58
CA ALA A 138 12.50 1.60 2.07
C ALA A 138 13.52 1.15 3.14
N LEU A 139 13.22 1.22 4.45
CA LEU A 139 14.17 0.87 5.52
C LEU A 139 14.64 -0.58 5.44
N ASN A 140 13.77 -1.52 5.12
CA ASN A 140 14.14 -2.93 4.96
C ASN A 140 15.20 -3.12 3.87
N GLY A 141 15.02 -2.47 2.72
CA GLY A 141 15.99 -2.48 1.62
C GLY A 141 17.30 -1.81 2.01
N ARG A 142 17.25 -0.64 2.67
CA ARG A 142 18.42 0.07 3.18
C ARG A 142 19.22 -0.80 4.17
N ASN A 143 18.54 -1.39 5.14
CA ASN A 143 19.20 -2.24 6.15
C ASN A 143 19.82 -3.48 5.51
N ALA A 144 19.15 -4.12 4.54
CA ALA A 144 19.72 -5.23 3.80
C ALA A 144 20.95 -4.81 2.99
N ALA A 145 20.90 -3.66 2.32
CA ALA A 145 22.04 -3.14 1.58
C ALA A 145 23.25 -2.86 2.48
N ILE A 146 23.03 -2.28 3.66
CA ILE A 146 24.08 -2.06 4.67
C ILE A 146 24.70 -3.42 5.06
N ALA A 147 23.87 -4.41 5.38
CA ALA A 147 24.35 -5.73 5.74
C ALA A 147 25.23 -6.36 4.63
N VAL A 148 24.82 -6.24 3.38
CA VAL A 148 25.62 -6.72 2.22
C VAL A 148 26.95 -6.00 2.10
N LEU A 149 26.96 -4.66 2.23
CA LEU A 149 28.17 -3.85 2.11
C LEU A 149 29.16 -4.13 3.25
N GLU A 150 28.67 -4.27 4.49
CA GLU A 150 29.49 -4.64 5.65
C GLU A 150 30.17 -6.00 5.45
N ASP A 151 29.39 -6.99 5.04
CA ASP A 151 29.90 -8.36 4.84
C ASP A 151 30.89 -8.44 3.66
N ALA A 152 30.72 -7.58 2.65
CA ALA A 152 31.66 -7.42 1.55
C ALA A 152 32.88 -6.55 1.91
N SER A 153 32.95 -6.01 3.12
CA SER A 153 33.98 -5.07 3.56
C SER A 153 34.07 -3.79 2.69
N LEU A 154 32.92 -3.37 2.18
CA LEU A 154 32.78 -2.14 1.38
C LEU A 154 32.38 -0.97 2.28
N PRO A 155 32.78 0.27 1.95
CA PRO A 155 32.38 1.44 2.73
C PRO A 155 30.86 1.64 2.67
N VAL A 156 30.25 1.87 3.84
CA VAL A 156 28.84 2.23 3.97
C VAL A 156 28.78 3.74 4.18
N ASP A 157 28.41 4.49 3.15
CA ASP A 157 28.12 5.91 3.29
C ASP A 157 26.64 6.09 3.68
N THR A 158 26.42 6.46 4.93
CA THR A 158 25.07 6.76 5.45
C THR A 158 24.83 8.27 5.60
N GLY A 159 25.84 9.09 5.28
CA GLY A 159 25.85 10.51 5.66
C GLY A 159 24.92 11.41 4.84
N GLU A 160 24.68 11.10 3.58
CA GLU A 160 23.84 11.97 2.73
C GLU A 160 22.33 11.82 3.00
N LEU A 161 21.87 10.65 3.44
CA LEU A 161 20.44 10.41 3.71
C LEU A 161 19.95 11.08 5.01
N GLU A 162 20.83 11.34 5.95
CA GLU A 162 20.47 12.07 7.18
C GLU A 162 20.36 13.58 6.95
N ALA A 163 20.96 14.08 5.87
CA ALA A 163 20.97 15.51 5.51
C ALA A 163 19.77 15.92 4.62
N LEU A 164 19.10 14.97 3.98
CA LEU A 164 17.96 15.27 3.11
C LEU A 164 16.68 15.45 3.95
N GLY A 165 16.07 16.63 3.83
CA GLY A 165 14.76 16.89 4.38
C GLY A 165 13.65 16.05 3.66
N PRO A 166 12.46 15.90 4.28
CA PRO A 166 11.38 15.12 3.70
C PRO A 166 10.98 15.53 2.27
N SER A 167 11.11 16.79 1.91
CA SER A 167 10.82 17.32 0.57
C SER A 167 11.89 16.94 -0.47
N GLU A 168 13.13 16.77 -0.05
CA GLU A 168 14.24 16.39 -0.94
C GLU A 168 14.23 14.87 -1.19
N LEU A 169 13.85 14.08 -0.17
CA LEU A 169 13.68 12.63 -0.28
C LEU A 169 12.55 12.23 -1.25
N LEU A 170 11.54 13.08 -1.40
CA LEU A 170 10.39 12.79 -2.26
C LEU A 170 10.58 13.26 -3.71
N GLY A 171 11.71 13.92 -4.03
CA GLY A 171 11.99 14.41 -5.39
C GLY A 171 10.93 15.38 -5.94
N ALA A 172 10.10 15.90 -5.05
CA ALA A 172 8.95 16.67 -5.42
C ALA A 172 9.21 18.16 -5.29
N ASP A 173 9.69 18.73 -6.34
CA ASP A 173 9.17 20.04 -6.71
C ASP A 173 7.74 19.82 -7.24
N VAL A 174 6.83 19.54 -6.31
CA VAL A 174 5.38 19.58 -6.58
C VAL A 174 5.07 21.05 -6.75
N GLY A 175 5.10 21.53 -8.01
CA GLY A 175 4.83 22.90 -8.34
C GLY A 175 3.61 23.38 -7.58
N LYS A 176 3.79 24.38 -6.72
CA LYS A 176 2.67 25.08 -6.10
C LYS A 176 1.72 25.48 -7.23
N PRO A 177 0.41 25.26 -7.12
CA PRO A 177 -0.51 25.82 -8.08
C PRO A 177 -0.25 27.31 -8.17
N ASP A 178 -0.07 27.78 -9.39
CA ASP A 178 0.16 29.20 -9.70
C ASP A 178 -1.03 30.02 -9.13
N PRO A 179 -0.83 30.98 -8.22
CA PRO A 179 -1.91 31.79 -7.65
C PRO A 179 -2.44 32.86 -8.62
N GLY A 180 -2.21 32.73 -9.91
CA GLY A 180 -2.46 33.76 -10.89
C GLY A 180 -3.50 33.44 -11.95
N GLU A 181 -4.76 33.18 -11.59
CA GLU A 181 -5.91 33.50 -12.44
C GLU A 181 -7.16 33.81 -11.60
N GLU A 182 -7.06 34.82 -10.75
CA GLU A 182 -8.27 35.58 -10.41
C GLU A 182 -8.70 36.35 -11.64
N GLY A 183 -9.63 35.76 -12.40
CA GLY A 183 -10.27 36.38 -13.56
C GLY A 183 -10.90 37.70 -13.20
N ASN A 184 -10.36 38.74 -13.77
CA ASN A 184 -10.90 40.09 -13.78
C ASN A 184 -12.21 40.09 -14.59
N GLY A 185 -13.34 39.87 -13.91
CA GLY A 185 -14.70 39.95 -14.44
C GLY A 185 -15.30 41.31 -14.12
N SER A 186 -14.99 42.28 -14.93
CA SER A 186 -15.76 43.53 -14.99
C SER A 186 -16.44 43.66 -16.36
N GLY A 187 -17.75 43.73 -16.37
CA GLY A 187 -18.58 43.98 -17.55
C GLY A 187 -20.02 43.58 -17.29
#